data_68115a6feacb379ff57400c224e307c2
#
_entry.id   68115a6feacb379ff57400c224e307c2
#
_cell.length_a   1.000
_cell.length_b   1.000
_cell.length_c   1.000
_cell.angle_alpha   90.00
_cell.angle_beta   90.00
_cell.angle_gamma   90.00
#
_symmetry.space_group_name_H-M   'P 1'
#
loop_
_entity.id
_entity.type
_entity.pdbx_description
1 polymer ?
#
loop_
_entity_poly.entity_id
_entity_poly.type
_entity_poly.pdbx_seq_one_letter_code
_entity_poly.pdbx_strand_id
1 'polypeptide(L)'
;LGCHLDSWGFGATDPSSGTAMLLSLSQTLGKLKDEGYSPKRSILIGHWDAEEHGVIGSTEWVEQMREELNAKGVIYMNFDGAVSGKGFGASSAPTLKKLLVEASKNVKYPYTNQSLYDFWNKENKNEPPIGNLGGGSDHIAFYMHVGVPSLSGGAGGPNVYHSNYDSFRFYERYVDP
;
A
#
# COMPACT_ATOMS: atom_id res chain seq x y z
N LEU A 1 5.87 6.19 -0.32
CA LEU A 1 5.32 4.86 -0.26
C LEU A 1 5.79 4.20 1.02
N GLY A 2 4.94 3.45 1.71
CA GLY A 2 5.38 2.81 2.95
C GLY A 2 4.54 1.64 3.41
N CYS A 3 5.09 0.90 4.34
CA CYS A 3 4.43 -0.06 5.20
C CYS A 3 5.23 -0.18 6.50
N HIS A 4 4.66 -0.78 7.51
CA HIS A 4 5.43 -1.06 8.73
C HIS A 4 6.31 -2.33 8.61
N LEU A 5 7.14 -2.57 9.62
CA LEU A 5 8.05 -3.72 9.70
C LEU A 5 7.74 -4.63 10.88
N ASP A 6 7.26 -4.06 11.96
CA ASP A 6 6.84 -4.82 13.13
C ASP A 6 5.55 -5.60 12.86
N SER A 7 5.30 -6.65 13.61
CA SER A 7 4.12 -7.50 13.42
C SER A 7 3.71 -8.21 14.69
N TRP A 8 2.42 -8.53 14.79
CA TRP A 8 1.95 -9.53 15.75
C TRP A 8 2.24 -10.94 15.22
N GLY A 9 3.20 -11.62 15.80
CA GLY A 9 3.64 -12.95 15.38
C GLY A 9 4.61 -12.91 14.20
N PHE A 10 4.40 -13.75 13.18
CA PHE A 10 5.33 -13.88 12.06
C PHE A 10 5.11 -12.86 10.93
N GLY A 11 3.91 -12.30 10.81
CA GLY A 11 3.60 -11.20 9.90
C GLY A 11 3.88 -11.45 8.43
N ALA A 12 3.62 -12.65 7.90
CA ALA A 12 3.94 -12.97 6.51
C ALA A 12 3.09 -12.18 5.51
N THR A 13 1.82 -11.95 5.82
CA THR A 13 0.94 -11.10 5.01
C THR A 13 0.97 -9.66 5.51
N ASP A 14 0.91 -9.46 6.82
CA ASP A 14 0.87 -8.17 7.48
C ASP A 14 2.08 -8.03 8.44
N PRO A 15 3.12 -7.23 8.06
CA PRO A 15 3.26 -6.42 6.87
C PRO A 15 4.28 -6.93 5.83
N SER A 16 4.83 -8.15 5.99
CA SER A 16 5.96 -8.60 5.16
C SER A 16 5.64 -8.64 3.66
N SER A 17 4.36 -8.88 3.31
CA SER A 17 3.95 -8.85 1.89
C SER A 17 4.07 -7.44 1.28
N GLY A 18 3.78 -6.40 2.04
CA GLY A 18 3.99 -5.01 1.64
C GLY A 18 5.46 -4.65 1.54
N THR A 19 6.26 -5.07 2.53
CA THR A 19 7.72 -4.93 2.51
C THR A 19 8.32 -5.57 1.25
N ALA A 20 7.95 -6.80 0.93
CA ALA A 20 8.44 -7.50 -0.26
C ALA A 20 8.05 -6.78 -1.56
N MET A 21 6.81 -6.29 -1.64
CA MET A 21 6.34 -5.50 -2.78
C MET A 21 7.15 -4.21 -2.93
N LEU A 22 7.38 -3.46 -1.85
CA LEU A 22 8.13 -2.21 -1.90
C LEU A 22 9.60 -2.43 -2.26
N LEU A 23 10.23 -3.51 -1.80
CA LEU A 23 11.58 -3.90 -2.22
C LEU A 23 11.64 -4.24 -3.71
N SER A 24 10.67 -4.98 -4.24
CA SER A 24 10.57 -5.30 -5.67
C SER A 24 10.36 -4.04 -6.52
N LEU A 25 9.51 -3.13 -6.05
CA LEU A 25 9.30 -1.83 -6.70
C LEU A 25 10.58 -1.01 -6.71
N SER A 26 11.32 -0.98 -5.59
CA SER A 26 12.60 -0.29 -5.47
C SER A 26 13.62 -0.77 -6.49
N GLN A 27 13.72 -2.10 -6.66
CA GLN A 27 14.60 -2.71 -7.68
C GLN A 27 14.16 -2.31 -9.10
N THR A 28 12.86 -2.31 -9.36
CA THR A 28 12.31 -1.92 -10.66
C THR A 28 12.60 -0.45 -10.98
N LEU A 29 12.40 0.44 -10.02
CA LEU A 29 12.71 1.86 -10.16
C LEU A 29 14.22 2.09 -10.39
N GLY A 30 15.07 1.31 -9.71
CA GLY A 30 16.52 1.34 -9.92
C GLY A 30 16.89 0.96 -11.36
N LYS A 31 16.37 -0.15 -11.88
CA LYS A 31 16.59 -0.58 -13.28
C LYS A 31 16.12 0.49 -14.29
N LEU A 32 14.93 1.03 -14.09
CA LEU A 32 14.41 2.11 -14.95
C LEU A 32 15.33 3.33 -14.94
N LYS A 33 15.89 3.69 -13.78
CA LYS A 33 16.85 4.78 -13.69
C LYS A 33 18.13 4.49 -14.49
N ASP A 34 18.64 3.27 -14.42
CA ASP A 34 19.83 2.85 -15.19
C ASP A 34 19.58 2.88 -16.71
N GLU A 35 18.32 2.68 -17.12
CA GLU A 35 17.85 2.82 -18.51
C GLU A 35 17.55 4.28 -18.92
N GLY A 36 17.77 5.24 -18.03
CA GLY A 36 17.57 6.67 -18.31
C GLY A 36 16.19 7.23 -17.97
N TYR A 37 15.30 6.42 -17.38
CA TYR A 37 14.00 6.89 -16.93
C TYR A 37 14.09 7.39 -15.49
N SER A 38 13.69 8.63 -15.27
CA SER A 38 13.64 9.20 -13.91
C SER A 38 12.30 9.88 -13.66
N PRO A 39 11.70 9.65 -12.49
CA PRO A 39 10.48 10.36 -12.13
C PRO A 39 10.77 11.85 -11.94
N LYS A 40 9.80 12.70 -12.28
CA LYS A 40 9.93 14.16 -12.08
C LYS A 40 9.96 14.57 -10.60
N ARG A 41 9.50 13.71 -9.71
CA ARG A 41 9.48 13.92 -8.26
C ARG A 41 10.19 12.78 -7.56
N SER A 42 10.81 13.06 -6.44
CA SER A 42 11.42 12.03 -5.60
C SER A 42 10.39 11.04 -5.12
N ILE A 43 10.77 9.76 -5.11
CA ILE A 43 10.00 8.68 -4.50
C ILE A 43 10.76 8.26 -3.25
N LEU A 44 10.11 8.36 -2.10
CA LEU A 44 10.61 7.86 -0.83
C LEU A 44 9.91 6.55 -0.51
N ILE A 45 10.67 5.57 -0.05
CA ILE A 45 10.14 4.31 0.48
C ILE A 45 10.49 4.27 1.95
N GLY A 46 9.47 4.22 2.79
CA GLY A 46 9.57 4.15 4.23
C GLY A 46 9.14 2.79 4.76
N HIS A 47 9.92 2.26 5.68
CA HIS A 47 9.53 1.11 6.48
C HIS A 47 9.48 1.56 7.94
N TRP A 48 8.30 1.45 8.55
CA TRP A 48 8.01 2.03 9.85
C TRP A 48 8.11 0.97 10.95
N ASP A 49 8.60 1.36 12.10
CA ASP A 49 8.63 0.50 13.27
C ASP A 49 7.56 0.92 14.28
N ALA A 50 7.15 -0.01 15.12
CA ALA A 50 6.16 0.18 16.17
C ALA A 50 4.78 0.72 15.67
N GLU A 51 4.36 0.29 14.48
CA GLU A 51 3.01 0.57 13.99
C GLU A 51 1.96 -0.09 14.86
N GLU A 52 2.17 -1.36 15.18
CA GLU A 52 1.27 -2.20 16.00
C GLU A 52 1.13 -1.70 17.45
N HIS A 53 2.00 -0.82 17.86
CA HIS A 53 2.00 -0.18 19.18
C HIS A 53 1.44 1.26 19.16
N GLY A 54 0.72 1.62 18.10
CA GLY A 54 0.04 2.91 17.98
C GLY A 54 0.65 3.85 16.94
N VAL A 55 1.13 3.30 15.81
CA VAL A 55 1.62 4.06 14.65
C VAL A 55 2.78 5.00 15.03
N ILE A 56 3.70 4.52 15.91
CA ILE A 56 4.71 5.39 16.53
C ILE A 56 5.74 5.86 15.52
N GLY A 57 6.39 4.94 14.80
CA GLY A 57 7.55 5.27 13.97
C GLY A 57 7.23 6.23 12.82
N SER A 58 6.13 6.03 12.12
CA SER A 58 5.71 6.94 11.05
C SER A 58 5.26 8.29 11.61
N THR A 59 4.61 8.32 12.77
CA THR A 59 4.16 9.57 13.40
C THR A 59 5.35 10.43 13.81
N GLU A 60 6.33 9.87 14.52
CA GLU A 60 7.55 10.58 14.92
C GLU A 60 8.33 11.12 13.70
N TRP A 61 8.43 10.30 12.65
CA TRP A 61 9.09 10.74 11.43
C TRP A 61 8.34 11.87 10.73
N VAL A 62 7.03 11.79 10.64
CA VAL A 62 6.18 12.86 10.06
C VAL A 62 6.28 14.14 10.88
N GLU A 63 6.33 14.06 12.20
CA GLU A 63 6.53 15.22 13.07
C GLU A 63 7.89 15.88 12.82
N GLN A 64 8.95 15.09 12.72
CA GLN A 64 10.29 15.57 12.40
C GLN A 64 10.35 16.24 11.03
N MET A 65 9.65 15.70 10.03
CA MET A 65 9.66 16.16 8.64
C MET A 65 8.50 17.08 8.29
N ARG A 66 7.77 17.57 9.26
CA ARG A 66 6.52 18.34 9.09
C ARG A 66 6.63 19.48 8.08
N GLU A 67 7.64 20.33 8.22
CA GLU A 67 7.80 21.49 7.34
C GLU A 67 8.07 21.08 5.90
N GLU A 68 8.90 20.08 5.71
CA GLU A 68 9.23 19.56 4.39
C GLU A 68 8.04 18.85 3.73
N LEU A 69 7.31 18.04 4.49
CA LEU A 69 6.11 17.35 4.01
C LEU A 69 4.99 18.34 3.65
N ASN A 70 4.77 19.38 4.46
CA ASN A 70 3.82 20.43 4.13
C ASN A 70 4.18 21.18 2.85
N ALA A 71 5.46 21.42 2.61
CA ALA A 71 5.93 22.15 1.43
C ALA A 71 6.01 21.30 0.15
N LYS A 72 6.33 20.01 0.27
CA LYS A 72 6.72 19.16 -0.85
C LYS A 72 5.96 17.83 -0.95
N GLY A 73 5.25 17.42 0.11
CA GLY A 73 4.50 16.17 0.14
C GLY A 73 3.37 16.19 -0.89
N VAL A 74 3.34 15.22 -1.78
CA VAL A 74 2.33 15.12 -2.85
C VAL A 74 1.31 14.04 -2.56
N ILE A 75 1.78 12.86 -2.16
CA ILE A 75 0.94 11.69 -1.89
C ILE A 75 1.70 10.73 -0.99
N TYR A 76 0.99 10.08 -0.09
CA TYR A 76 1.45 8.89 0.63
C TYR A 76 0.62 7.67 0.23
N MET A 77 1.26 6.54 0.00
CA MET A 77 0.60 5.27 -0.34
C MET A 77 1.04 4.19 0.65
N ASN A 78 0.08 3.60 1.32
CA ASN A 78 0.29 2.60 2.37
C ASN A 78 0.00 1.19 1.88
N PHE A 79 0.87 0.23 2.19
CA PHE A 79 0.82 -1.11 1.62
C PHE A 79 1.19 -2.21 2.63
N ASP A 80 0.46 -2.37 3.70
CA ASP A 80 0.75 -3.39 4.72
C ASP A 80 0.52 -4.81 4.18
N GLY A 81 -0.70 -5.25 4.06
CA GLY A 81 -1.05 -6.53 3.45
C GLY A 81 -1.16 -6.47 1.92
N ALA A 82 -0.15 -5.94 1.22
CA ALA A 82 -0.26 -5.60 -0.21
C ALA A 82 -0.42 -6.80 -1.14
N VAL A 83 0.16 -7.96 -0.79
CA VAL A 83 0.13 -9.17 -1.60
C VAL A 83 -0.31 -10.34 -0.72
N SER A 84 -1.58 -10.37 -0.34
CA SER A 84 -2.13 -11.41 0.53
C SER A 84 -3.19 -12.28 -0.14
N GLY A 85 -3.39 -12.15 -1.46
CA GLY A 85 -4.32 -12.96 -2.22
C GLY A 85 -4.63 -12.40 -3.61
N LYS A 86 -5.74 -12.86 -4.19
CA LYS A 86 -6.16 -12.52 -5.55
C LYS A 86 -7.18 -11.38 -5.64
N GLY A 87 -7.81 -11.01 -4.52
CA GLY A 87 -8.74 -9.89 -4.48
C GLY A 87 -7.99 -8.55 -4.50
N PHE A 88 -8.60 -7.52 -5.07
CA PHE A 88 -8.05 -6.17 -5.01
C PHE A 88 -9.01 -5.24 -4.28
N GLY A 89 -8.48 -4.41 -3.40
CA GLY A 89 -9.21 -3.39 -2.68
C GLY A 89 -8.35 -2.16 -2.41
N ALA A 90 -9.00 -1.01 -2.30
CA ALA A 90 -8.32 0.23 -1.97
C ALA A 90 -9.23 1.20 -1.22
N SER A 91 -8.64 2.01 -0.37
CA SER A 91 -9.25 3.16 0.31
C SER A 91 -8.41 4.40 0.04
N SER A 92 -9.03 5.56 -0.07
CA SER A 92 -8.27 6.77 -0.37
C SER A 92 -8.92 8.05 0.14
N ALA A 93 -8.10 9.07 0.27
CA ALA A 93 -8.58 10.45 0.34
C ALA A 93 -9.42 10.77 -0.90
N PRO A 94 -10.47 11.60 -0.79
CA PRO A 94 -11.38 11.91 -1.90
C PRO A 94 -10.67 12.42 -3.16
N THR A 95 -9.60 13.19 -2.99
CA THR A 95 -8.80 13.77 -4.07
C THR A 95 -8.06 12.74 -4.92
N LEU A 96 -7.84 11.52 -4.40
CA LEU A 96 -7.09 10.45 -5.07
C LEU A 96 -7.99 9.39 -5.74
N LYS A 97 -9.30 9.41 -5.51
CA LYS A 97 -10.21 8.41 -6.07
C LYS A 97 -10.13 8.33 -7.59
N LYS A 98 -10.12 9.48 -8.27
CA LYS A 98 -9.98 9.52 -9.72
C LYS A 98 -8.65 8.96 -10.20
N LEU A 99 -7.57 9.24 -9.49
CA LEU A 99 -6.25 8.68 -9.81
C LEU A 99 -6.24 7.15 -9.74
N LEU A 100 -6.83 6.57 -8.68
CA LEU A 100 -6.96 5.12 -8.53
C LEU A 100 -7.74 4.49 -9.67
N VAL A 101 -8.88 5.07 -10.01
CA VAL A 101 -9.73 4.60 -11.13
C VAL A 101 -8.95 4.62 -12.44
N GLU A 102 -8.32 5.73 -12.77
CA GLU A 102 -7.59 5.87 -14.04
C GLU A 102 -6.34 4.95 -14.08
N ALA A 103 -5.62 4.82 -12.97
CA ALA A 103 -4.48 3.90 -12.89
C ALA A 103 -4.93 2.44 -13.09
N SER A 104 -6.04 2.01 -12.45
CA SER A 104 -6.53 0.63 -12.56
C SER A 104 -6.96 0.23 -13.97
N LYS A 105 -7.37 1.17 -14.80
CA LYS A 105 -7.70 0.93 -16.22
C LYS A 105 -6.47 0.57 -17.06
N ASN A 106 -5.30 1.04 -16.67
CA ASN A 106 -4.05 0.84 -17.39
C ASN A 106 -3.21 -0.34 -16.84
N VAL A 107 -3.67 -0.97 -15.77
CA VAL A 107 -2.99 -2.12 -15.19
C VAL A 107 -3.74 -3.40 -15.58
N LYS A 108 -2.99 -4.39 -16.08
CA LYS A 108 -3.52 -5.71 -16.38
C LYS A 108 -3.68 -6.50 -15.08
N TYR A 109 -4.84 -7.09 -14.87
CA TYR A 109 -5.03 -8.02 -13.75
C TYR A 109 -4.25 -9.33 -14.02
N PRO A 110 -3.37 -9.79 -13.10
CA PRO A 110 -2.41 -10.84 -13.38
C PRO A 110 -3.00 -12.20 -13.82
N TYR A 111 -4.18 -12.53 -13.31
CA TYR A 111 -4.80 -13.85 -13.48
C TYR A 111 -5.76 -13.95 -14.68
N THR A 112 -5.99 -12.85 -15.39
CA THR A 112 -6.89 -12.81 -16.57
C THR A 112 -6.37 -11.82 -17.60
N ASN A 113 -7.04 -11.74 -18.76
CA ASN A 113 -6.74 -10.73 -19.78
C ASN A 113 -7.48 -9.40 -19.58
N GLN A 114 -8.16 -9.24 -18.44
CA GLN A 114 -8.89 -8.01 -18.13
C GLN A 114 -7.96 -6.92 -17.56
N SER A 115 -8.43 -5.66 -17.59
CA SER A 115 -7.83 -4.63 -16.76
C SER A 115 -8.13 -4.87 -15.28
N LEU A 116 -7.29 -4.31 -14.39
CA LEU A 116 -7.58 -4.31 -12.97
C LEU A 116 -8.91 -3.62 -12.67
N TYR A 117 -9.24 -2.57 -13.43
CA TYR A 117 -10.52 -1.88 -13.31
C TYR A 117 -11.70 -2.82 -13.56
N ASP A 118 -11.70 -3.58 -14.67
CA ASP A 118 -12.79 -4.49 -15.01
C ASP A 118 -12.95 -5.62 -13.99
N PHE A 119 -11.84 -6.11 -13.45
CA PHE A 119 -11.86 -7.09 -12.37
C PHE A 119 -12.47 -6.51 -11.09
N TRP A 120 -12.03 -5.31 -10.70
CA TRP A 120 -12.43 -4.66 -9.45
C TRP A 120 -13.89 -4.16 -9.49
N ASN A 121 -14.36 -3.71 -10.66
CA ASN A 121 -15.70 -3.14 -10.85
C ASN A 121 -16.78 -4.16 -11.18
N LYS A 122 -16.52 -5.46 -11.08
CA LYS A 122 -17.43 -6.53 -11.51
C LYS A 122 -18.85 -6.44 -10.93
N GLU A 123 -19.00 -5.98 -9.69
CA GLU A 123 -20.25 -5.92 -8.96
C GLU A 123 -20.84 -4.51 -8.88
N ASN A 124 -20.08 -3.49 -9.21
CA ASN A 124 -20.49 -2.10 -9.16
C ASN A 124 -20.52 -1.48 -10.57
N LYS A 125 -21.69 -1.34 -11.13
CA LYS A 125 -21.89 -0.89 -12.52
C LYS A 125 -21.37 0.53 -12.82
N ASN A 126 -21.19 1.38 -11.81
CA ASN A 126 -20.80 2.79 -12.02
C ASN A 126 -19.34 3.07 -11.68
N GLU A 127 -18.85 2.63 -10.52
CA GLU A 127 -17.48 2.85 -10.08
C GLU A 127 -17.00 1.71 -9.18
N PRO A 128 -15.66 1.43 -9.13
CA PRO A 128 -15.11 0.45 -8.20
C PRO A 128 -15.40 0.86 -6.75
N PRO A 129 -15.50 -0.11 -5.82
CA PRO A 129 -15.76 0.17 -4.41
C PRO A 129 -14.51 0.73 -3.72
N ILE A 130 -14.28 2.03 -3.83
CA ILE A 130 -13.19 2.72 -3.13
C ILE A 130 -13.66 3.10 -1.73
N GLY A 131 -13.04 2.51 -0.71
CA GLY A 131 -13.30 2.80 0.69
C GLY A 131 -12.84 4.20 1.10
N ASN A 132 -13.36 4.66 2.24
CA ASN A 132 -12.81 5.82 2.93
C ASN A 132 -11.53 5.41 3.65
N LEU A 133 -10.56 6.32 3.70
CA LEU A 133 -9.23 5.98 4.21
C LEU A 133 -9.24 5.60 5.70
N GLY A 134 -9.96 6.28 6.55
CA GLY A 134 -9.99 5.99 7.98
C GLY A 134 -8.63 6.13 8.68
N GLY A 135 -8.54 5.59 9.88
CA GLY A 135 -7.31 5.41 10.66
C GLY A 135 -6.88 3.94 10.67
N GLY A 136 -5.86 3.58 11.45
CA GLY A 136 -5.48 2.20 11.69
C GLY A 136 -4.27 1.71 10.89
N SER A 137 -3.46 2.62 10.34
CA SER A 137 -2.11 2.36 9.84
C SER A 137 -1.35 3.68 9.59
N ASP A 138 -0.11 3.59 9.11
CA ASP A 138 0.86 4.66 8.96
C ASP A 138 0.39 5.88 8.13
N HIS A 139 -0.57 5.68 7.24
CA HIS A 139 -1.14 6.79 6.44
C HIS A 139 -1.79 7.87 7.30
N ILE A 140 -2.18 7.55 8.54
CA ILE A 140 -2.86 8.50 9.44
C ILE A 140 -1.95 9.68 9.76
N ALA A 141 -0.66 9.43 10.01
CA ALA A 141 0.31 10.48 10.30
C ALA A 141 0.44 11.47 9.14
N PHE A 142 0.51 10.97 7.92
CA PHE A 142 0.60 11.80 6.71
C PHE A 142 -0.70 12.54 6.40
N TYR A 143 -1.83 11.85 6.49
CA TYR A 143 -3.11 12.40 6.08
C TYR A 143 -3.71 13.35 7.10
N MET A 144 -3.75 12.92 8.38
CA MET A 144 -4.43 13.67 9.43
C MET A 144 -3.56 14.74 10.07
N HIS A 145 -2.24 14.53 10.12
CA HIS A 145 -1.34 15.42 10.83
C HIS A 145 -0.74 16.51 9.94
N VAL A 146 -0.38 16.20 8.70
CA VAL A 146 0.24 17.15 7.75
C VAL A 146 -0.56 17.34 6.47
N GLY A 147 -1.74 16.75 6.34
CA GLY A 147 -2.63 16.98 5.21
C GLY A 147 -2.13 16.43 3.86
N VAL A 148 -1.16 15.52 3.85
CA VAL A 148 -0.70 14.87 2.62
C VAL A 148 -1.77 13.87 2.16
N PRO A 149 -2.34 14.02 0.95
CA PRO A 149 -3.32 13.09 0.43
C PRO A 149 -2.79 11.66 0.45
N SER A 150 -3.57 10.74 0.99
CA SER A 150 -3.10 9.37 1.20
C SER A 150 -4.07 8.34 0.64
N LEU A 151 -3.55 7.18 0.31
CA LEU A 151 -4.32 5.99 -0.04
C LEU A 151 -3.71 4.75 0.61
N SER A 152 -4.52 3.71 0.75
CA SER A 152 -4.11 2.38 1.17
C SER A 152 -4.77 1.35 0.27
N GLY A 153 -4.07 0.27 -0.05
CA GLY A 153 -4.63 -0.78 -0.89
C GLY A 153 -3.69 -1.95 -1.08
N GLY A 154 -4.24 -3.00 -1.67
CA GLY A 154 -3.49 -4.22 -1.92
C GLY A 154 -4.37 -5.35 -2.47
N ALA A 155 -3.75 -6.51 -2.66
CA ALA A 155 -4.41 -7.72 -3.09
C ALA A 155 -4.70 -8.61 -1.88
N GLY A 156 -5.97 -8.70 -1.49
CA GLY A 156 -6.43 -9.45 -0.32
C GLY A 156 -6.84 -10.89 -0.63
N GLY A 157 -6.78 -11.73 0.37
CA GLY A 157 -7.12 -13.16 0.28
C GLY A 157 -7.54 -13.75 1.62
N PRO A 158 -7.12 -14.97 1.94
CA PRO A 158 -7.45 -15.61 3.21
C PRO A 158 -7.01 -14.75 4.38
N ASN A 159 -7.92 -14.54 5.33
CA ASN A 159 -7.67 -13.67 6.46
C ASN A 159 -7.14 -14.47 7.66
N VAL A 160 -5.88 -14.24 8.01
CA VAL A 160 -5.21 -14.75 9.22
C VAL A 160 -4.63 -13.61 10.07
N TYR A 161 -5.15 -12.41 9.85
CA TYR A 161 -4.74 -11.15 10.45
C TYR A 161 -4.51 -11.25 11.96
N HIS A 162 -3.38 -10.75 12.41
CA HIS A 162 -2.96 -10.70 13.82
C HIS A 162 -3.00 -12.07 14.55
N SER A 163 -2.75 -13.14 13.83
CA SER A 163 -2.72 -14.49 14.42
C SER A 163 -1.39 -15.21 14.16
N ASN A 164 -1.13 -16.25 14.93
CA ASN A 164 0.03 -17.12 14.71
C ASN A 164 -0.03 -17.91 13.40
N TYR A 165 -1.14 -17.86 12.69
CA TYR A 165 -1.28 -18.46 11.36
C TYR A 165 -0.76 -17.57 10.26
N ASP A 166 -0.53 -16.26 10.49
CA ASP A 166 0.10 -15.37 9.52
C ASP A 166 1.59 -15.65 9.40
N SER A 167 1.91 -16.82 8.84
CA SER A 167 3.25 -17.36 8.69
C SER A 167 3.60 -17.59 7.22
N PHE A 168 4.90 -17.63 6.92
CA PHE A 168 5.38 -17.92 5.56
C PHE A 168 4.84 -19.26 5.03
N ARG A 169 4.73 -20.29 5.87
CA ARG A 169 4.14 -21.58 5.50
C ARG A 169 2.67 -21.48 5.09
N PHE A 170 1.90 -20.62 5.76
CA PHE A 170 0.52 -20.33 5.35
C PHE A 170 0.50 -19.61 4.01
N TYR A 171 1.38 -18.62 3.85
CA TYR A 171 1.53 -17.85 2.63
C TYR A 171 1.80 -18.75 1.42
N GLU A 172 2.84 -19.57 1.48
CA GLU A 172 3.17 -20.53 0.41
C GLU A 172 2.03 -21.48 0.05
N ARG A 173 1.24 -21.89 1.03
CA ARG A 173 0.23 -22.93 0.81
C ARG A 173 -1.12 -22.38 0.33
N TYR A 174 -1.49 -21.17 0.73
CA TYR A 174 -2.86 -20.67 0.55
C TYR A 174 -2.94 -19.31 -0.14
N VAL A 175 -1.88 -18.55 -0.15
CA VAL A 175 -1.84 -17.22 -0.79
C VAL A 175 -1.19 -17.31 -2.16
N ASP A 176 -0.03 -17.90 -2.25
CA ASP A 176 0.74 -18.11 -3.49
C ASP A 176 1.22 -19.57 -3.58
N PRO A 177 0.32 -20.53 -3.86
CA PRO A 177 0.61 -21.96 -3.94
C PRO A 177 1.30 -22.35 -5.24
#